data_119f54c305b2896b3f2a94972472075f
#
_entry.id   119f54c305b2896b3f2a94972472075f
#
_cell.length_a   1.000
_cell.length_b   1.000
_cell.length_c   1.000
_cell.angle_alpha   90.00
_cell.angle_beta   90.00
_cell.angle_gamma   90.00
#
_symmetry.space_group_name_H-M   'P 1'
#
loop_
_entity.id
_entity.type
_entity.pdbx_description
1 polymer ?
#
loop_
_entity_poly.entity_id
_entity_poly.type
_entity_poly.pdbx_seq_one_letter_code
_entity_poly.pdbx_strand_id
1 'polypeptide(L)'
;MNNTGKNQAIFTPELAVTQGVIFNIQRFSIHDGPGVRTAVFFKGCNLRCKWCHNPESIEHKPSLEFYPAKCIGCGACFAVCPVSAHIMQPIGQGGEHIIDRSKCIRCLECTDTCYAGALVGVGQTVTAEYVVENVKSEMPYYQHSGGGVTFSGGECMVQPDFLYAVLVGCKKAGVHTAVDTAGNVPWEFFQRIDSFVDMYLYDVKAASPEVHRAMTGAGNELIIDNLKKICRQGKRVWIRIPYVPGFNDGEIPGIADILCELEAEAKSSGREYAFERVELLPYHKLGASKYEALGIGDPTDGTVPPTGAEAERVVEYLRGRGLRAYKP
;
A
#
# COMPACT_ATOMS: atom_id res chain seq x y z
N MET A 1 -10.47 42.07 2.38
CA MET A 1 -11.57 41.33 1.73
C MET A 1 -10.97 40.45 0.61
N ASN A 2 -10.50 39.29 0.93
CA ASN A 2 -10.06 38.32 -0.09
C ASN A 2 -10.86 37.06 0.14
N ASN A 3 -11.93 36.95 -0.64
CA ASN A 3 -12.82 35.80 -0.67
C ASN A 3 -12.19 34.74 -1.58
N THR A 4 -11.27 33.92 -1.05
CA THR A 4 -10.86 32.70 -1.70
C THR A 4 -11.95 31.66 -1.42
N GLY A 5 -12.96 31.63 -2.30
CA GLY A 5 -13.95 30.56 -2.34
C GLY A 5 -13.27 29.22 -2.57
N LYS A 6 -12.87 28.56 -1.47
CA LYS A 6 -12.55 27.13 -1.53
C LYS A 6 -13.86 26.42 -1.92
N ASN A 7 -13.91 25.91 -3.14
CA ASN A 7 -14.93 24.96 -3.55
C ASN A 7 -14.96 23.82 -2.52
N GLN A 8 -15.90 23.91 -1.57
CA GLN A 8 -16.17 22.77 -0.68
C GLN A 8 -16.85 21.72 -1.54
N ALA A 9 -16.10 20.75 -2.04
CA ALA A 9 -16.67 19.61 -2.73
C ALA A 9 -17.66 18.93 -1.77
N ILE A 10 -18.89 18.80 -2.23
CA ILE A 10 -19.97 18.18 -1.47
C ILE A 10 -19.85 16.68 -1.71
N PHE A 11 -19.86 15.86 -0.64
CA PHE A 11 -19.99 14.41 -0.77
C PHE A 11 -21.43 14.11 -1.22
N THR A 12 -21.61 14.02 -2.53
CA THR A 12 -22.93 13.86 -3.15
C THR A 12 -23.35 12.38 -3.13
N PRO A 13 -24.65 12.06 -3.35
CA PRO A 13 -25.10 10.68 -3.48
C PRO A 13 -24.34 9.90 -4.56
N GLU A 14 -23.95 10.55 -5.66
CA GLU A 14 -23.17 9.92 -6.74
C GLU A 14 -21.77 9.52 -6.27
N LEU A 15 -21.11 10.37 -5.47
CA LEU A 15 -19.83 10.04 -4.85
C LEU A 15 -19.98 8.93 -3.82
N ALA A 16 -21.06 8.95 -3.03
CA ALA A 16 -21.32 7.93 -1.99
C ALA A 16 -21.40 6.52 -2.56
N VAL A 17 -22.02 6.34 -3.73
CA VAL A 17 -22.18 5.04 -4.40
C VAL A 17 -21.00 4.66 -5.31
N THR A 18 -19.99 5.53 -5.48
CA THR A 18 -18.79 5.19 -6.23
C THR A 18 -18.14 3.94 -5.65
N GLN A 19 -17.88 2.95 -6.51
CA GLN A 19 -17.35 1.66 -6.08
C GLN A 19 -15.85 1.56 -6.29
N GLY A 20 -15.21 0.81 -5.41
CA GLY A 20 -13.82 0.41 -5.52
C GLY A 20 -13.58 -0.95 -4.88
N VAL A 21 -12.41 -1.51 -5.15
CA VAL A 21 -12.01 -2.80 -4.61
C VAL A 21 -10.97 -2.59 -3.53
N ILE A 22 -11.29 -3.01 -2.31
CA ILE A 22 -10.37 -3.02 -1.17
C ILE A 22 -10.14 -4.46 -0.71
N PHE A 23 -9.03 -4.71 0.00
CA PHE A 23 -8.81 -6.03 0.59
C PHE A 23 -8.78 -6.00 2.11
N ASN A 24 -8.59 -4.83 2.73
CA ASN A 24 -8.62 -4.72 4.18
C ASN A 24 -8.97 -3.30 4.63
N ILE A 25 -9.58 -3.20 5.82
CA ILE A 25 -9.67 -1.98 6.63
C ILE A 25 -9.06 -2.32 7.99
N GLN A 26 -7.84 -1.86 8.22
CA GLN A 26 -7.12 -2.11 9.48
C GLN A 26 -7.28 -0.91 10.40
N ARG A 27 -7.89 -1.15 11.56
CA ARG A 27 -8.02 -0.15 12.62
C ARG A 27 -6.79 -0.14 13.53
N PHE A 28 -6.60 0.94 14.26
CA PHE A 28 -5.52 1.11 15.24
C PHE A 28 -4.11 0.95 14.69
N SER A 29 -3.88 1.31 13.42
CA SER A 29 -2.53 1.37 12.87
C SER A 29 -1.76 2.55 13.47
N ILE A 30 -0.50 2.31 13.85
CA ILE A 30 0.43 3.30 14.42
C ILE A 30 1.66 3.53 13.54
N HIS A 31 1.75 2.83 12.41
CA HIS A 31 2.87 2.91 11.46
C HIS A 31 2.49 3.51 10.09
N ASP A 32 1.22 3.93 9.95
CA ASP A 32 0.68 4.46 8.68
C ASP A 32 0.49 5.98 8.72
N GLY A 33 1.40 6.70 9.39
CA GLY A 33 1.35 8.15 9.56
C GLY A 33 1.20 8.57 11.02
N PRO A 34 0.96 9.87 11.31
CA PRO A 34 0.89 10.38 12.67
C PRO A 34 -0.38 9.91 13.39
N GLY A 35 -0.22 9.64 14.69
CA GLY A 35 -1.32 9.24 15.58
C GLY A 35 -1.86 7.83 15.29
N VAL A 36 -3.02 7.52 15.90
CA VAL A 36 -3.74 6.26 15.62
C VAL A 36 -4.55 6.42 14.35
N ARG A 37 -4.42 5.47 13.43
CA ARG A 37 -5.05 5.58 12.11
C ARG A 37 -5.88 4.35 11.75
N THR A 38 -6.83 4.57 10.85
CA THR A 38 -7.42 3.47 10.08
C THR A 38 -6.73 3.42 8.73
N ALA A 39 -6.08 2.31 8.41
CA ALA A 39 -5.49 2.07 7.10
C ALA A 39 -6.50 1.32 6.22
N VAL A 40 -6.83 1.90 5.07
CA VAL A 40 -7.72 1.30 4.06
C VAL A 40 -6.87 0.81 2.90
N PHE A 41 -6.84 -0.50 2.69
CA PHE A 41 -5.97 -1.15 1.72
C PHE A 41 -6.71 -1.46 0.42
N PHE A 42 -6.35 -0.74 -0.65
CA PHE A 42 -6.90 -0.88 -1.99
C PHE A 42 -6.28 -2.06 -2.74
N LYS A 43 -7.05 -2.72 -3.60
CA LYS A 43 -6.53 -3.71 -4.56
C LYS A 43 -6.17 -3.06 -5.89
N GLY A 44 -5.18 -3.65 -6.53
CA GLY A 44 -4.55 -3.15 -7.75
C GLY A 44 -3.26 -2.40 -7.45
N CYS A 45 -2.21 -2.74 -8.18
CA CYS A 45 -0.95 -2.03 -8.16
C CYS A 45 -0.36 -2.04 -9.57
N ASN A 46 0.22 -0.93 -9.98
CA ASN A 46 0.93 -0.82 -11.24
C ASN A 46 2.45 -1.09 -11.14
N LEU A 47 2.91 -1.45 -9.92
CA LEU A 47 4.25 -1.97 -9.66
C LEU A 47 4.21 -3.48 -9.36
N ARG A 48 5.37 -4.13 -9.48
CA ARG A 48 5.60 -5.56 -9.21
C ARG A 48 6.85 -5.71 -8.34
N CYS A 49 6.84 -5.02 -7.18
CA CYS A 49 7.98 -5.02 -6.26
C CYS A 49 8.30 -6.45 -5.83
N LYS A 50 9.55 -6.88 -5.98
CA LYS A 50 10.00 -8.22 -5.58
C LYS A 50 9.81 -8.49 -4.08
N TRP A 51 9.84 -7.46 -3.25
CA TRP A 51 9.63 -7.54 -1.79
C TRP A 51 8.23 -7.11 -1.35
N CYS A 52 7.21 -7.28 -2.19
CA CYS A 52 5.86 -6.83 -1.84
C CYS A 52 5.33 -7.54 -0.59
N HIS A 53 4.94 -6.79 0.44
CA HIS A 53 4.35 -7.36 1.65
C HIS A 53 2.86 -7.73 1.49
N ASN A 54 2.22 -7.20 0.45
CA ASN A 54 0.81 -7.43 0.16
C ASN A 54 0.63 -7.96 -1.28
N PRO A 55 1.20 -9.14 -1.62
CA PRO A 55 1.08 -9.68 -2.97
C PRO A 55 -0.37 -9.92 -3.39
N GLU A 56 -1.28 -10.14 -2.42
CA GLU A 56 -2.72 -10.23 -2.63
C GLU A 56 -3.34 -8.92 -3.18
N SER A 57 -2.66 -7.79 -3.00
CA SER A 57 -3.12 -6.50 -3.49
C SER A 57 -2.74 -6.19 -4.93
N ILE A 58 -1.79 -6.94 -5.51
CA ILE A 58 -1.21 -6.61 -6.83
C ILE A 58 -2.26 -6.65 -7.94
N GLU A 59 -3.09 -7.70 -7.95
CA GLU A 59 -4.17 -7.83 -8.91
C GLU A 59 -5.40 -7.03 -8.48
N HIS A 60 -6.04 -6.35 -9.43
CA HIS A 60 -7.26 -5.57 -9.14
C HIS A 60 -8.45 -6.46 -8.78
N LYS A 61 -8.60 -7.60 -9.49
CA LYS A 61 -9.67 -8.58 -9.23
C LYS A 61 -9.44 -9.29 -7.89
N PRO A 62 -10.51 -9.78 -7.24
CA PRO A 62 -10.38 -10.62 -6.06
C PRO A 62 -9.40 -11.79 -6.26
N SER A 63 -8.69 -12.17 -5.23
CA SER A 63 -7.72 -13.27 -5.21
C SER A 63 -8.24 -14.41 -4.34
N LEU A 64 -7.85 -15.64 -4.63
CA LEU A 64 -8.13 -16.81 -3.82
C LEU A 64 -6.86 -17.21 -3.09
N GLU A 65 -6.85 -17.11 -1.77
CA GLU A 65 -5.81 -17.68 -0.90
C GLU A 65 -6.21 -19.09 -0.47
N PHE A 66 -5.22 -19.97 -0.39
CA PHE A 66 -5.39 -21.33 0.10
C PHE A 66 -4.36 -21.64 1.17
N TYR A 67 -4.84 -22.09 2.32
CA TYR A 67 -4.05 -22.47 3.49
C TYR A 67 -4.11 -23.98 3.68
N PRO A 68 -3.17 -24.77 3.13
CA PRO A 68 -3.19 -26.23 3.18
C PRO A 68 -3.30 -26.78 4.60
N ALA A 69 -2.59 -26.16 5.55
CA ALA A 69 -2.60 -26.57 6.96
C ALA A 69 -3.98 -26.49 7.64
N LYS A 70 -4.92 -25.73 7.09
CA LYS A 70 -6.31 -25.64 7.56
C LYS A 70 -7.25 -26.61 6.85
N CYS A 71 -6.81 -27.20 5.73
CA CYS A 71 -7.67 -28.05 4.90
C CYS A 71 -7.93 -29.39 5.59
N ILE A 72 -9.22 -29.70 5.81
CA ILE A 72 -9.67 -30.98 6.40
C ILE A 72 -10.02 -32.06 5.36
N GLY A 73 -9.81 -31.79 4.05
CA GLY A 73 -10.07 -32.75 2.98
C GLY A 73 -11.54 -33.10 2.75
N CYS A 74 -12.48 -32.24 3.16
CA CYS A 74 -13.93 -32.53 3.08
C CYS A 74 -14.51 -32.58 1.66
N GLY A 75 -13.79 -32.04 0.64
CA GLY A 75 -14.20 -32.09 -0.76
C GLY A 75 -15.28 -31.09 -1.19
N ALA A 76 -15.87 -30.29 -0.30
CA ALA A 76 -16.97 -29.37 -0.63
C ALA A 76 -16.62 -28.39 -1.77
N CYS A 77 -15.38 -27.89 -1.80
CA CYS A 77 -14.90 -26.98 -2.83
C CYS A 77 -14.80 -27.61 -4.24
N PHE A 78 -14.65 -28.93 -4.32
CA PHE A 78 -14.65 -29.63 -5.62
C PHE A 78 -16.04 -29.64 -6.25
N ALA A 79 -17.08 -29.79 -5.42
CA ALA A 79 -18.46 -29.88 -5.91
C ALA A 79 -18.99 -28.56 -6.47
N VAL A 80 -18.50 -27.42 -5.96
CA VAL A 80 -18.98 -26.08 -6.37
C VAL A 80 -18.11 -25.41 -7.42
N CYS A 81 -16.93 -25.97 -7.73
CA CYS A 81 -16.02 -25.33 -8.67
C CYS A 81 -16.46 -25.50 -10.13
N PRO A 82 -16.91 -24.45 -10.84
CA PRO A 82 -17.47 -24.57 -12.19
C PRO A 82 -16.41 -24.95 -13.24
N VAL A 83 -15.13 -24.80 -12.92
CA VAL A 83 -14.00 -25.08 -13.84
C VAL A 83 -13.12 -26.23 -13.35
N SER A 84 -13.53 -26.96 -12.32
CA SER A 84 -12.78 -28.09 -11.75
C SER A 84 -11.32 -27.77 -11.47
N ALA A 85 -11.06 -26.60 -10.85
CA ALA A 85 -9.71 -26.14 -10.52
C ALA A 85 -9.13 -26.80 -9.27
N HIS A 86 -9.94 -27.45 -8.42
CA HIS A 86 -9.49 -28.19 -7.26
C HIS A 86 -9.07 -29.62 -7.66
N ILE A 87 -7.90 -30.06 -7.22
CA ILE A 87 -7.32 -31.36 -7.55
C ILE A 87 -6.88 -32.03 -6.24
N MET A 88 -7.19 -33.33 -6.09
CA MET A 88 -6.64 -34.15 -5.03
C MET A 88 -5.49 -34.97 -5.61
N GLN A 89 -4.27 -34.66 -5.22
CA GLN A 89 -3.09 -35.47 -5.59
C GLN A 89 -2.92 -36.61 -4.60
N PRO A 90 -2.73 -37.86 -5.06
CA PRO A 90 -2.45 -38.97 -4.17
C PRO A 90 -1.04 -38.80 -3.60
N ILE A 91 -0.94 -38.59 -2.29
CA ILE A 91 0.32 -38.62 -1.53
C ILE A 91 0.12 -39.63 -0.41
N GLY A 92 0.71 -40.79 -0.52
CA GLY A 92 0.53 -41.89 0.45
C GLY A 92 -0.95 -42.25 0.66
N GLN A 93 -1.40 -42.31 1.94
CA GLN A 93 -2.80 -42.63 2.26
C GLN A 93 -3.70 -41.41 2.45
N GLY A 94 -3.20 -40.19 2.28
CA GLY A 94 -3.95 -38.99 2.63
C GLY A 94 -3.91 -37.87 1.61
N GLY A 95 -4.08 -38.03 0.37
CA GLY A 95 -4.03 -37.05 -0.73
C GLY A 95 -3.83 -35.57 -0.38
N GLU A 96 -3.07 -34.84 -1.15
CA GLU A 96 -2.87 -33.40 -1.01
C GLU A 96 -3.86 -32.65 -1.87
N HIS A 97 -4.58 -31.68 -1.27
CA HIS A 97 -5.43 -30.76 -2.01
C HIS A 97 -4.58 -29.64 -2.59
N ILE A 98 -4.61 -29.48 -3.90
CA ILE A 98 -4.01 -28.37 -4.64
C ILE A 98 -5.03 -27.63 -5.48
N ILE A 99 -4.70 -26.40 -5.86
CA ILE A 99 -5.52 -25.60 -6.78
C ILE A 99 -4.77 -25.39 -8.07
N ASP A 100 -5.34 -25.83 -9.19
CA ASP A 100 -4.84 -25.49 -10.53
C ASP A 100 -5.16 -24.01 -10.82
N ARG A 101 -4.17 -23.17 -10.55
CA ARG A 101 -4.28 -21.72 -10.70
C ARG A 101 -4.49 -21.29 -12.16
N SER A 102 -4.11 -22.13 -13.13
CA SER A 102 -4.32 -21.86 -14.56
C SER A 102 -5.77 -22.00 -14.98
N LYS A 103 -6.52 -22.88 -14.31
CA LYS A 103 -7.96 -23.06 -14.52
C LYS A 103 -8.82 -22.13 -13.68
N CYS A 104 -8.32 -21.72 -12.50
CA CYS A 104 -9.09 -20.96 -11.53
C CYS A 104 -9.52 -19.59 -12.08
N ILE A 105 -10.83 -19.36 -12.24
CA ILE A 105 -11.41 -18.10 -12.69
C ILE A 105 -11.63 -17.09 -11.54
N ARG A 106 -11.29 -17.47 -10.30
CA ARG A 106 -11.45 -16.63 -9.10
C ARG A 106 -12.89 -16.19 -8.84
N CYS A 107 -13.88 -17.05 -9.09
CA CYS A 107 -15.28 -16.79 -8.77
C CYS A 107 -15.56 -16.76 -7.26
N LEU A 108 -14.66 -17.34 -6.46
CA LEU A 108 -14.70 -17.43 -4.99
C LEU A 108 -15.82 -18.30 -4.41
N GLU A 109 -16.66 -18.98 -5.20
CA GLU A 109 -17.73 -19.86 -4.70
C GLU A 109 -17.23 -20.91 -3.72
N CYS A 110 -15.99 -21.38 -3.90
CA CYS A 110 -15.36 -22.35 -3.01
C CYS A 110 -15.05 -21.78 -1.61
N THR A 111 -14.97 -20.46 -1.46
CA THR A 111 -14.72 -19.83 -0.16
C THR A 111 -15.95 -19.91 0.75
N ASP A 112 -17.16 -19.78 0.18
CA ASP A 112 -18.42 -19.81 0.90
C ASP A 112 -18.74 -21.19 1.45
N THR A 113 -18.17 -22.24 0.84
CA THR A 113 -18.37 -23.65 1.25
C THR A 113 -17.24 -24.17 2.14
N CYS A 114 -16.19 -23.40 2.37
CA CYS A 114 -15.01 -23.85 3.13
C CYS A 114 -15.16 -23.57 4.63
N TYR A 115 -15.86 -24.42 5.36
CA TYR A 115 -16.06 -24.27 6.81
C TYR A 115 -14.76 -24.29 7.63
N ALA A 116 -13.70 -24.91 7.11
CA ALA A 116 -12.39 -24.93 7.74
C ALA A 116 -11.62 -23.61 7.60
N GLY A 117 -12.11 -22.66 6.76
CA GLY A 117 -11.42 -21.41 6.46
C GLY A 117 -10.07 -21.62 5.76
N ALA A 118 -9.90 -22.76 5.06
CA ALA A 118 -8.70 -23.04 4.28
C ALA A 118 -8.67 -22.26 2.95
N LEU A 119 -9.83 -21.89 2.43
CA LEU A 119 -10.00 -21.09 1.21
C LEU A 119 -10.54 -19.71 1.63
N VAL A 120 -9.83 -18.65 1.26
CA VAL A 120 -10.18 -17.26 1.63
C VAL A 120 -10.19 -16.39 0.39
N GLY A 121 -11.31 -15.72 0.16
CA GLY A 121 -11.42 -14.68 -0.87
C GLY A 121 -10.82 -13.37 -0.35
N VAL A 122 -9.89 -12.78 -1.11
CA VAL A 122 -9.26 -11.51 -0.75
C VAL A 122 -9.61 -10.44 -1.77
N GLY A 123 -10.29 -9.43 -1.28
CA GLY A 123 -10.80 -8.32 -2.07
C GLY A 123 -12.31 -8.32 -2.17
N GLN A 124 -12.89 -7.18 -1.86
CA GLN A 124 -14.33 -6.94 -1.93
C GLN A 124 -14.60 -5.62 -2.63
N THR A 125 -15.65 -5.58 -3.43
CA THR A 125 -16.17 -4.33 -4.00
C THR A 125 -17.01 -3.64 -2.95
N VAL A 126 -16.68 -2.41 -2.63
CA VAL A 126 -17.40 -1.58 -1.64
C VAL A 126 -17.71 -0.21 -2.21
N THR A 127 -18.68 0.49 -1.62
CA THR A 127 -18.97 1.88 -1.94
C THR A 127 -18.08 2.83 -1.14
N ALA A 128 -17.93 4.05 -1.63
CA ALA A 128 -17.21 5.10 -0.90
C ALA A 128 -17.88 5.40 0.45
N GLU A 129 -19.20 5.39 0.51
CA GLU A 129 -19.96 5.55 1.75
C GLU A 129 -19.60 4.49 2.79
N TYR A 130 -19.54 3.23 2.39
CA TYR A 130 -19.13 2.13 3.28
C TYR A 130 -17.78 2.40 3.94
N VAL A 131 -16.78 2.85 3.16
CA VAL A 131 -15.45 3.18 3.69
C VAL A 131 -15.52 4.38 4.62
N VAL A 132 -16.21 5.45 4.22
CA VAL A 132 -16.34 6.68 5.03
C VAL A 132 -17.01 6.40 6.37
N GLU A 133 -18.07 5.58 6.41
CA GLU A 133 -18.74 5.23 7.67
C GLU A 133 -17.84 4.40 8.59
N ASN A 134 -17.08 3.43 8.04
CA ASN A 134 -16.09 2.69 8.81
C ASN A 134 -14.99 3.60 9.38
N VAL A 135 -14.53 4.58 8.63
CA VAL A 135 -13.54 5.57 9.10
C VAL A 135 -14.12 6.47 10.19
N LYS A 136 -15.35 6.95 10.01
CA LYS A 136 -16.05 7.81 10.99
C LYS A 136 -16.25 7.13 12.34
N SER A 137 -16.44 5.81 12.37
CA SER A 137 -16.62 5.07 13.63
C SER A 137 -15.42 5.18 14.59
N GLU A 138 -14.24 5.49 14.06
CA GLU A 138 -12.99 5.63 14.82
C GLU A 138 -12.64 7.09 15.20
N MET A 139 -13.55 8.06 14.94
CA MET A 139 -13.31 9.48 15.18
C MET A 139 -12.78 9.83 16.58
N PRO A 140 -13.27 9.22 17.68
CA PRO A 140 -12.76 9.53 19.01
C PRO A 140 -11.26 9.28 19.16
N TYR A 141 -10.74 8.20 18.53
CA TYR A 141 -9.31 7.87 18.57
C TYR A 141 -8.47 8.86 17.76
N TYR A 142 -8.98 9.31 16.62
CA TYR A 142 -8.30 10.33 15.80
C TYR A 142 -8.17 11.66 16.55
N GLN A 143 -9.23 12.09 17.20
CA GLN A 143 -9.25 13.36 17.96
C GLN A 143 -8.24 13.36 19.12
N HIS A 144 -8.09 12.23 19.82
CA HIS A 144 -7.15 12.11 20.93
C HIS A 144 -5.70 11.98 20.50
N SER A 145 -5.44 11.32 19.37
CA SER A 145 -4.07 10.99 18.92
C SER A 145 -3.51 11.93 17.86
N GLY A 146 -4.34 12.79 17.27
CA GLY A 146 -3.99 13.54 16.06
C GLY A 146 -3.89 12.64 14.82
N GLY A 147 -4.53 11.47 14.85
CA GLY A 147 -4.57 10.49 13.77
C GLY A 147 -5.60 10.78 12.68
N GLY A 148 -6.02 9.72 11.98
CA GLY A 148 -6.99 9.83 10.88
C GLY A 148 -7.05 8.58 10.02
N VAL A 149 -7.29 8.75 8.71
CA VAL A 149 -7.30 7.65 7.75
C VAL A 149 -6.05 7.70 6.86
N THR A 150 -5.54 6.52 6.49
CA THR A 150 -4.52 6.36 5.46
C THR A 150 -5.05 5.44 4.37
N PHE A 151 -5.03 5.91 3.14
CA PHE A 151 -5.35 5.12 1.95
C PHE A 151 -4.06 4.55 1.39
N SER A 152 -3.95 3.23 1.39
CA SER A 152 -2.76 2.45 1.04
C SER A 152 -3.16 1.18 0.26
N GLY A 153 -2.41 0.10 0.35
CA GLY A 153 -2.77 -1.21 -0.21
C GLY A 153 -1.77 -1.71 -1.24
N GLY A 154 -2.21 -1.87 -2.49
CA GLY A 154 -1.35 -1.95 -3.65
C GLY A 154 -0.85 -0.55 -4.00
N GLU A 155 -1.55 0.10 -4.92
CA GLU A 155 -1.42 1.55 -5.19
C GLU A 155 -2.84 2.14 -5.20
N CYS A 156 -3.20 2.90 -4.18
CA CYS A 156 -4.57 3.42 -4.05
C CYS A 156 -4.95 4.37 -5.19
N MET A 157 -3.97 5.03 -5.80
CA MET A 157 -4.19 5.96 -6.90
C MET A 157 -4.52 5.28 -8.24
N VAL A 158 -4.43 3.94 -8.36
CA VAL A 158 -4.91 3.23 -9.57
C VAL A 158 -6.43 3.09 -9.61
N GLN A 159 -7.13 3.48 -8.54
CA GLN A 159 -8.59 3.60 -8.48
C GLN A 159 -8.97 5.08 -8.26
N PRO A 160 -8.69 5.99 -9.20
CA PRO A 160 -8.71 7.43 -8.96
C PRO A 160 -10.08 7.99 -8.61
N ASP A 161 -11.17 7.44 -9.17
CA ASP A 161 -12.53 7.89 -8.90
C ASP A 161 -12.97 7.48 -7.48
N PHE A 162 -12.64 6.25 -7.10
CA PHE A 162 -12.96 5.74 -5.77
C PHE A 162 -12.14 6.45 -4.69
N LEU A 163 -10.82 6.61 -4.91
CA LEU A 163 -9.96 7.36 -3.99
C LEU A 163 -10.45 8.79 -3.81
N TYR A 164 -10.80 9.48 -4.91
CA TYR A 164 -11.37 10.82 -4.85
C TYR A 164 -12.65 10.86 -3.99
N ALA A 165 -13.58 9.93 -4.23
CA ALA A 165 -14.85 9.89 -3.50
C ALA A 165 -14.65 9.69 -1.99
N VAL A 166 -13.80 8.73 -1.58
CA VAL A 166 -13.54 8.47 -0.14
C VAL A 166 -12.79 9.63 0.52
N LEU A 167 -11.86 10.28 -0.19
CA LEU A 167 -11.15 11.47 0.31
C LEU A 167 -12.12 12.62 0.56
N VAL A 168 -13.01 12.93 -0.39
CA VAL A 168 -14.05 13.96 -0.24
C VAL A 168 -14.94 13.67 0.96
N GLY A 169 -15.39 12.40 1.11
CA GLY A 169 -16.24 11.98 2.23
C GLY A 169 -15.54 12.13 3.58
N CYS A 170 -14.28 11.69 3.68
CA CYS A 170 -13.48 11.81 4.91
C CYS A 170 -13.20 13.28 5.28
N LYS A 171 -12.87 14.12 4.30
CA LYS A 171 -12.66 15.57 4.56
C LYS A 171 -13.94 16.24 5.04
N LYS A 172 -15.10 15.90 4.45
CA LYS A 172 -16.39 16.41 4.91
C LYS A 172 -16.70 16.00 6.36
N ALA A 173 -16.26 14.79 6.74
CA ALA A 173 -16.38 14.28 8.11
C ALA A 173 -15.34 14.89 9.08
N GLY A 174 -14.43 15.74 8.63
CA GLY A 174 -13.37 16.33 9.45
C GLY A 174 -12.24 15.38 9.81
N VAL A 175 -12.08 14.29 9.05
CA VAL A 175 -10.99 13.31 9.25
C VAL A 175 -9.72 13.79 8.56
N HIS A 176 -8.58 13.69 9.25
CA HIS A 176 -7.26 13.90 8.67
C HIS A 176 -6.93 12.74 7.72
N THR A 177 -6.55 13.07 6.48
CA THR A 177 -6.35 12.12 5.39
C THR A 177 -4.88 12.01 5.01
N ALA A 178 -4.40 10.78 4.86
CA ALA A 178 -3.09 10.48 4.29
C ALA A 178 -3.23 9.56 3.07
N VAL A 179 -2.36 9.75 2.09
CA VAL A 179 -2.23 8.87 0.92
C VAL A 179 -0.84 8.27 0.95
N ASP A 180 -0.80 6.94 1.01
CA ASP A 180 0.42 6.13 0.96
C ASP A 180 0.59 5.61 -0.47
N THR A 181 1.63 6.07 -1.17
CA THR A 181 1.79 5.88 -2.60
C THR A 181 3.24 5.72 -3.01
N ALA A 182 3.47 4.90 -4.02
CA ALA A 182 4.74 4.86 -4.75
C ALA A 182 4.85 5.98 -5.81
N GLY A 183 3.76 6.70 -6.09
CA GLY A 183 3.76 7.85 -6.98
C GLY A 183 3.88 7.55 -8.48
N ASN A 184 3.76 6.28 -8.89
CA ASN A 184 3.87 5.90 -10.31
C ASN A 184 2.54 6.09 -11.07
N VAL A 185 1.99 7.29 -11.01
CA VAL A 185 0.72 7.66 -11.68
C VAL A 185 0.84 9.03 -12.33
N PRO A 186 0.01 9.35 -13.33
CA PRO A 186 -0.02 10.68 -13.95
C PRO A 186 -0.20 11.81 -12.94
N TRP A 187 0.45 12.95 -13.16
CA TRP A 187 0.41 14.09 -12.25
C TRP A 187 -1.02 14.64 -12.03
N GLU A 188 -1.88 14.56 -13.02
CA GLU A 188 -3.27 14.97 -12.92
C GLU A 188 -4.06 14.23 -11.83
N PHE A 189 -3.65 13.02 -11.46
CA PHE A 189 -4.29 12.29 -10.36
C PHE A 189 -3.96 12.95 -9.00
N PHE A 190 -2.71 13.39 -8.82
CA PHE A 190 -2.33 14.18 -7.64
C PHE A 190 -3.10 15.51 -7.59
N GLN A 191 -3.16 16.24 -8.71
CA GLN A 191 -3.87 17.51 -8.78
C GLN A 191 -5.36 17.37 -8.43
N ARG A 192 -5.99 16.27 -8.87
CA ARG A 192 -7.40 16.00 -8.61
C ARG A 192 -7.72 15.83 -7.11
N ILE A 193 -6.82 15.20 -6.35
CA ILE A 193 -7.02 14.91 -4.93
C ILE A 193 -6.38 15.94 -4.01
N ASP A 194 -5.62 16.88 -4.52
CA ASP A 194 -4.75 17.79 -3.79
C ASP A 194 -5.42 18.50 -2.60
N SER A 195 -6.66 18.97 -2.78
CA SER A 195 -7.42 19.69 -1.75
C SER A 195 -7.97 18.79 -0.64
N PHE A 196 -7.91 17.46 -0.82
CA PHE A 196 -8.49 16.47 0.08
C PHE A 196 -7.44 15.63 0.80
N VAL A 197 -6.15 15.84 0.50
CA VAL A 197 -5.03 15.14 1.13
C VAL A 197 -4.29 16.08 2.07
N ASP A 198 -4.19 15.70 3.34
CA ASP A 198 -3.44 16.45 4.36
C ASP A 198 -1.95 16.09 4.34
N MET A 199 -1.60 14.84 3.99
CA MET A 199 -0.20 14.41 3.88
C MET A 199 -0.03 13.23 2.92
N TYR A 200 1.19 13.06 2.46
CA TYR A 200 1.62 11.89 1.69
C TYR A 200 2.64 11.08 2.49
N LEU A 201 2.48 9.76 2.46
CA LEU A 201 3.52 8.79 2.75
C LEU A 201 4.06 8.36 1.38
N TYR A 202 5.30 8.73 1.07
CA TYR A 202 5.79 8.62 -0.31
C TYR A 202 6.98 7.69 -0.38
N ASP A 203 6.84 6.60 -1.12
CA ASP A 203 7.86 5.57 -1.26
C ASP A 203 8.94 5.96 -2.28
N VAL A 204 10.20 5.93 -1.86
CA VAL A 204 11.38 6.03 -2.74
C VAL A 204 12.16 4.71 -2.63
N LYS A 205 12.04 3.87 -3.67
CA LYS A 205 12.49 2.48 -3.62
C LYS A 205 13.91 2.28 -4.18
N ALA A 206 14.34 3.13 -5.11
CA ALA A 206 15.69 3.18 -5.67
C ALA A 206 15.94 4.55 -6.29
N ALA A 207 17.21 4.95 -6.40
CA ALA A 207 17.63 6.17 -7.09
C ALA A 207 17.79 5.96 -8.60
N SER A 208 18.41 4.82 -9.00
CA SER A 208 18.62 4.44 -10.38
C SER A 208 17.33 3.92 -11.03
N PRO A 209 16.92 4.47 -12.19
CA PRO A 209 15.76 3.97 -12.95
C PRO A 209 15.91 2.50 -13.36
N GLU A 210 17.13 2.06 -13.67
CA GLU A 210 17.43 0.68 -14.07
C GLU A 210 17.21 -0.29 -12.92
N VAL A 211 17.77 0.01 -11.74
CA VAL A 211 17.57 -0.79 -10.52
C VAL A 211 16.10 -0.77 -10.13
N HIS A 212 15.45 0.39 -10.16
CA HIS A 212 14.03 0.50 -9.85
C HIS A 212 13.20 -0.41 -10.78
N ARG A 213 13.46 -0.36 -12.09
CA ARG A 213 12.76 -1.20 -13.09
C ARG A 213 13.02 -2.69 -12.86
N ALA A 214 14.25 -3.08 -12.57
CA ALA A 214 14.60 -4.48 -12.29
C ALA A 214 13.91 -5.03 -11.02
N MET A 215 13.65 -4.16 -10.04
CA MET A 215 13.09 -4.54 -8.74
C MET A 215 11.56 -4.38 -8.67
N THR A 216 10.97 -3.46 -9.43
CA THR A 216 9.56 -3.10 -9.30
C THR A 216 8.75 -3.21 -10.59
N GLY A 217 9.41 -3.46 -11.72
CA GLY A 217 8.79 -3.56 -13.04
C GLY A 217 8.63 -2.24 -13.79
N ALA A 218 8.91 -1.08 -13.16
CA ALA A 218 8.84 0.25 -13.78
C ALA A 218 10.06 1.10 -13.41
N GLY A 219 10.44 2.07 -14.26
CA GLY A 219 11.41 3.11 -13.91
C GLY A 219 10.85 4.03 -12.82
N ASN A 220 11.70 4.89 -12.27
CA ASN A 220 11.33 5.83 -11.20
C ASN A 220 11.25 7.29 -11.68
N GLU A 221 11.40 7.55 -12.98
CA GLU A 221 11.44 8.91 -13.52
C GLU A 221 10.17 9.69 -13.16
N LEU A 222 9.01 9.09 -13.39
CA LEU A 222 7.71 9.69 -13.05
C LEU A 222 7.53 9.83 -11.53
N ILE A 223 7.99 8.85 -10.78
CA ILE A 223 7.93 8.82 -9.30
C ILE A 223 8.70 10.00 -8.72
N ILE A 224 9.95 10.19 -9.15
CA ILE A 224 10.81 11.27 -8.66
C ILE A 224 10.30 12.65 -9.13
N ASP A 225 9.79 12.76 -10.38
CA ASP A 225 9.20 13.99 -10.86
C ASP A 225 7.95 14.40 -10.06
N ASN A 226 7.06 13.45 -9.75
CA ASN A 226 5.89 13.68 -8.92
C ASN A 226 6.30 14.08 -7.48
N LEU A 227 7.29 13.41 -6.88
CA LEU A 227 7.81 13.79 -5.56
C LEU A 227 8.31 15.24 -5.55
N LYS A 228 9.12 15.62 -6.55
CA LYS A 228 9.61 17.01 -6.69
C LYS A 228 8.46 18.02 -6.75
N LYS A 229 7.41 17.72 -7.51
CA LYS A 229 6.23 18.59 -7.63
C LYS A 229 5.48 18.72 -6.31
N ILE A 230 5.23 17.61 -5.59
CA ILE A 230 4.57 17.60 -4.28
C ILE A 230 5.36 18.44 -3.27
N CYS A 231 6.68 18.21 -3.19
CA CYS A 231 7.56 18.97 -2.30
C CYS A 231 7.57 20.47 -2.65
N ARG A 232 7.59 20.85 -3.94
CA ARG A 232 7.52 22.26 -4.37
C ARG A 232 6.21 22.94 -3.99
N GLN A 233 5.12 22.20 -3.96
CA GLN A 233 3.82 22.71 -3.51
C GLN A 233 3.72 22.88 -1.99
N GLY A 234 4.74 22.46 -1.22
CA GLY A 234 4.77 22.57 0.24
C GLY A 234 3.80 21.62 0.94
N LYS A 235 3.45 20.51 0.31
CA LYS A 235 2.64 19.46 0.93
C LYS A 235 3.40 18.77 2.04
N ARG A 236 2.66 18.28 3.04
CA ARG A 236 3.25 17.46 4.11
C ARG A 236 3.60 16.09 3.53
N VAL A 237 4.86 15.72 3.62
CA VAL A 237 5.37 14.45 3.09
C VAL A 237 6.24 13.77 4.12
N TRP A 238 6.02 12.48 4.31
CA TRP A 238 6.99 11.55 4.90
C TRP A 238 7.55 10.69 3.80
N ILE A 239 8.86 10.70 3.64
CA ILE A 239 9.55 9.81 2.70
C ILE A 239 9.67 8.43 3.34
N ARG A 240 9.33 7.38 2.59
CA ARG A 240 9.51 5.99 3.00
C ARG A 240 10.52 5.31 2.11
N ILE A 241 11.51 4.68 2.72
CA ILE A 241 12.57 3.94 2.02
C ILE A 241 12.48 2.48 2.46
N PRO A 242 11.88 1.58 1.66
CA PRO A 242 12.04 0.15 1.90
C PRO A 242 13.51 -0.20 1.80
N TYR A 243 14.05 -0.86 2.82
CA TYR A 243 15.46 -1.29 2.86
C TYR A 243 15.55 -2.82 2.81
N VAL A 244 15.94 -3.34 1.65
CA VAL A 244 15.95 -4.77 1.35
C VAL A 244 17.35 -5.19 0.94
N PRO A 245 18.12 -5.85 1.84
CA PRO A 245 19.48 -6.31 1.53
C PRO A 245 19.56 -7.17 0.29
N GLY A 246 20.53 -6.89 -0.58
CA GLY A 246 20.73 -7.58 -1.86
C GLY A 246 19.80 -7.11 -2.99
N PHE A 247 18.87 -6.18 -2.73
CA PHE A 247 17.97 -5.64 -3.75
C PHE A 247 18.19 -4.13 -3.99
N ASN A 248 18.10 -3.31 -2.94
CA ASN A 248 18.22 -1.86 -3.05
C ASN A 248 19.14 -1.21 -2.00
N ASP A 249 19.88 -1.99 -1.26
CA ASP A 249 20.86 -1.52 -0.28
C ASP A 249 21.93 -0.61 -0.90
N GLY A 250 22.36 -0.91 -2.13
CA GLY A 250 23.28 -0.07 -2.90
C GLY A 250 22.71 1.29 -3.35
N GLU A 251 21.39 1.45 -3.29
CA GLU A 251 20.70 2.67 -3.75
C GLU A 251 20.60 3.77 -2.69
N ILE A 252 20.89 3.46 -1.42
CA ILE A 252 20.77 4.41 -0.30
C ILE A 252 21.56 5.71 -0.54
N PRO A 253 22.83 5.69 -1.04
CA PRO A 253 23.53 6.92 -1.33
C PRO A 253 22.86 7.80 -2.38
N GLY A 254 22.41 7.21 -3.50
CA GLY A 254 21.71 7.93 -4.55
C GLY A 254 20.35 8.47 -4.10
N ILE A 255 19.61 7.72 -3.28
CA ILE A 255 18.38 8.21 -2.66
C ILE A 255 18.67 9.42 -1.76
N ALA A 256 19.74 9.35 -0.93
CA ALA A 256 20.14 10.46 -0.09
C ALA A 256 20.52 11.72 -0.92
N ASP A 257 21.16 11.54 -2.08
CA ASP A 257 21.48 12.66 -2.97
C ASP A 257 20.21 13.36 -3.47
N ILE A 258 19.22 12.58 -3.98
CA ILE A 258 17.93 13.13 -4.42
C ILE A 258 17.23 13.89 -3.29
N LEU A 259 17.21 13.34 -2.08
CA LEU A 259 16.53 13.96 -0.95
C LEU A 259 17.27 15.23 -0.46
N CYS A 260 18.58 15.24 -0.48
CA CYS A 260 19.40 16.43 -0.17
C CYS A 260 19.19 17.57 -1.19
N GLU A 261 19.05 17.24 -2.48
CA GLU A 261 18.69 18.22 -3.52
C GLU A 261 17.35 18.88 -3.24
N LEU A 262 16.32 18.07 -2.86
CA LEU A 262 14.99 18.59 -2.51
C LEU A 262 15.03 19.51 -1.29
N GLU A 263 15.78 19.16 -0.24
CA GLU A 263 15.96 20.00 0.94
C GLU A 263 16.70 21.30 0.62
N ALA A 264 17.71 21.26 -0.25
CA ALA A 264 18.44 22.46 -0.70
C ALA A 264 17.50 23.37 -1.52
N GLU A 265 16.68 22.83 -2.41
CA GLU A 265 15.69 23.58 -3.19
C GLU A 265 14.63 24.23 -2.27
N ALA A 266 14.15 23.52 -1.28
CA ALA A 266 13.18 24.05 -0.30
C ALA A 266 13.77 25.24 0.48
N LYS A 267 14.99 25.10 0.99
CA LYS A 267 15.71 26.17 1.72
C LYS A 267 15.96 27.38 0.83
N SER A 268 16.37 27.19 -0.42
CA SER A 268 16.59 28.29 -1.37
C SER A 268 15.29 29.06 -1.70
N SER A 269 14.14 28.38 -1.55
CA SER A 269 12.81 28.97 -1.73
C SER A 269 12.22 29.55 -0.45
N GLY A 270 13.01 29.64 0.65
CA GLY A 270 12.60 30.18 1.94
C GLY A 270 11.72 29.24 2.78
N ARG A 271 11.64 27.97 2.43
CA ARG A 271 10.95 26.96 3.23
C ARG A 271 11.91 26.28 4.19
N GLU A 272 11.43 25.88 5.34
CA GLU A 272 12.24 25.22 6.37
C GLU A 272 12.70 23.81 5.91
N TYR A 273 11.83 23.10 5.18
CA TYR A 273 12.09 21.74 4.68
C TYR A 273 11.26 21.40 3.44
N ALA A 274 11.69 20.39 2.70
CA ALA A 274 10.95 19.83 1.57
C ALA A 274 9.93 18.78 2.02
N PHE A 275 10.29 18.01 3.06
CA PHE A 275 9.48 16.92 3.65
C PHE A 275 9.74 16.84 5.16
N GLU A 276 8.81 16.29 5.94
CA GLU A 276 8.89 16.28 7.42
C GLU A 276 9.93 15.30 7.96
N ARG A 277 10.03 14.10 7.36
CA ARG A 277 10.97 13.04 7.79
C ARG A 277 11.23 12.02 6.69
N VAL A 278 12.22 11.18 6.94
CA VAL A 278 12.54 9.97 6.19
C VAL A 278 12.35 8.77 7.12
N GLU A 279 11.54 7.81 6.72
CA GLU A 279 11.35 6.54 7.43
C GLU A 279 12.04 5.41 6.67
N LEU A 280 13.03 4.79 7.29
CA LEU A 280 13.66 3.58 6.77
C LEU A 280 12.79 2.39 7.19
N LEU A 281 12.27 1.64 6.22
CA LEU A 281 11.42 0.47 6.44
C LEU A 281 12.24 -0.81 6.21
N PRO A 282 12.84 -1.41 7.26
CA PRO A 282 13.63 -2.61 7.11
C PRO A 282 12.77 -3.78 6.62
N TYR A 283 13.27 -4.53 5.64
CA TYR A 283 12.63 -5.73 5.14
C TYR A 283 12.38 -6.76 6.27
N HIS A 284 11.25 -7.44 6.21
CA HIS A 284 10.88 -8.56 7.08
C HIS A 284 10.08 -9.61 6.30
N LYS A 285 10.11 -10.87 6.76
CA LYS A 285 9.48 -12.01 6.06
C LYS A 285 7.99 -12.21 6.33
N LEU A 286 7.27 -11.25 6.91
CA LEU A 286 5.85 -11.41 7.26
C LEU A 286 4.93 -11.60 6.03
N GLY A 287 5.39 -11.22 4.83
CA GLY A 287 4.67 -11.44 3.57
C GLY A 287 4.81 -12.86 3.00
N ALA A 288 5.81 -13.65 3.42
CA ALA A 288 6.13 -14.94 2.79
C ALA A 288 4.95 -15.93 2.77
N SER A 289 4.21 -16.05 3.88
CA SER A 289 3.03 -16.91 3.95
C SER A 289 1.90 -16.54 3.00
N LYS A 290 1.82 -15.26 2.59
CA LYS A 290 0.82 -14.79 1.62
C LYS A 290 1.16 -15.25 0.20
N TYR A 291 2.45 -15.25 -0.16
CA TYR A 291 2.92 -15.79 -1.45
C TYR A 291 2.56 -17.28 -1.55
N GLU A 292 2.81 -18.05 -0.50
CA GLU A 292 2.44 -19.47 -0.43
C GLU A 292 0.93 -19.65 -0.58
N ALA A 293 0.12 -18.89 0.19
CA ALA A 293 -1.35 -18.97 0.13
C ALA A 293 -1.91 -18.60 -1.25
N LEU A 294 -1.26 -17.68 -1.96
CA LEU A 294 -1.62 -17.32 -3.34
C LEU A 294 -1.12 -18.35 -4.38
N GLY A 295 -0.24 -19.27 -3.98
CA GLY A 295 0.38 -20.26 -4.88
C GLY A 295 1.33 -19.63 -5.90
N ILE A 296 2.03 -18.57 -5.50
CA ILE A 296 3.05 -17.87 -6.30
C ILE A 296 4.40 -17.93 -5.59
N GLY A 297 5.48 -17.94 -6.36
CA GLY A 297 6.83 -17.93 -5.79
C GLY A 297 7.13 -16.63 -5.05
N ASP A 298 7.76 -16.73 -3.88
CA ASP A 298 8.28 -15.56 -3.17
C ASP A 298 9.60 -15.11 -3.81
N PRO A 299 9.65 -13.92 -4.45
CA PRO A 299 10.88 -13.46 -5.09
C PRO A 299 12.00 -13.11 -4.09
N THR A 300 11.66 -13.02 -2.80
CA THR A 300 12.61 -12.74 -1.72
C THR A 300 13.01 -14.00 -0.93
N ASP A 301 12.67 -15.17 -1.44
CA ASP A 301 13.10 -16.42 -0.79
C ASP A 301 14.64 -16.45 -0.66
N GLY A 302 15.11 -16.87 0.51
CA GLY A 302 16.54 -16.82 0.86
C GLY A 302 17.07 -15.45 1.32
N THR A 303 16.33 -14.33 1.11
CA THR A 303 16.76 -13.02 1.60
C THR A 303 16.71 -12.97 3.13
N VAL A 304 17.81 -12.51 3.73
CA VAL A 304 17.92 -12.34 5.18
C VAL A 304 17.49 -10.93 5.55
N PRO A 305 16.52 -10.77 6.46
CA PRO A 305 16.16 -9.43 6.98
C PRO A 305 17.39 -8.74 7.58
N PRO A 306 17.53 -7.41 7.42
CA PRO A 306 18.61 -6.68 8.06
C PRO A 306 18.47 -6.74 9.59
N THR A 307 19.59 -6.83 10.27
CA THR A 307 19.63 -6.67 11.73
C THR A 307 19.25 -5.24 12.14
N GLY A 308 18.82 -5.08 13.38
CA GLY A 308 18.56 -3.74 13.93
C GLY A 308 19.77 -2.80 13.81
N ALA A 309 21.00 -3.33 14.00
CA ALA A 309 22.22 -2.56 13.88
C ALA A 309 22.55 -2.16 12.42
N GLU A 310 22.23 -3.00 11.45
CA GLU A 310 22.37 -2.67 10.02
C GLU A 310 21.42 -1.57 9.61
N ALA A 311 20.16 -1.68 9.99
CA ALA A 311 19.18 -0.64 9.74
C ALA A 311 19.55 0.69 10.42
N GLU A 312 20.04 0.65 11.66
CA GLU A 312 20.47 1.87 12.36
C GLU A 312 21.67 2.55 11.68
N ARG A 313 22.66 1.79 11.18
CA ARG A 313 23.77 2.36 10.39
C ARG A 313 23.28 3.12 9.16
N VAL A 314 22.23 2.62 8.48
CA VAL A 314 21.65 3.34 7.34
C VAL A 314 20.95 4.61 7.80
N VAL A 315 20.22 4.58 8.90
CA VAL A 315 19.58 5.77 9.49
C VAL A 315 20.65 6.81 9.90
N GLU A 316 21.73 6.38 10.55
CA GLU A 316 22.86 7.24 10.92
C GLU A 316 23.53 7.87 9.68
N TYR A 317 23.72 7.08 8.62
CA TYR A 317 24.23 7.61 7.36
C TYR A 317 23.32 8.71 6.79
N LEU A 318 22.01 8.50 6.74
CA LEU A 318 21.05 9.49 6.26
C LEU A 318 21.04 10.74 7.15
N ARG A 319 21.14 10.58 8.48
CA ARG A 319 21.29 11.70 9.42
C ARG A 319 22.59 12.48 9.22
N GLY A 320 23.69 11.78 8.95
CA GLY A 320 24.99 12.38 8.62
C GLY A 320 24.95 13.21 7.33
N ARG A 321 24.00 12.93 6.42
CA ARG A 321 23.71 13.73 5.24
C ARG A 321 22.77 14.92 5.52
N GLY A 322 22.36 15.14 6.78
CA GLY A 322 21.47 16.22 7.19
C GLY A 322 19.99 15.94 7.04
N LEU A 323 19.61 14.68 6.78
CA LEU A 323 18.22 14.25 6.63
C LEU A 323 17.61 13.85 7.99
N ARG A 324 16.34 14.15 8.21
CA ARG A 324 15.59 13.75 9.42
C ARG A 324 15.12 12.31 9.31
N ALA A 325 16.05 11.35 9.45
CA ALA A 325 15.81 9.93 9.25
C ALA A 325 15.48 9.21 10.56
N TYR A 326 14.55 8.25 10.46
CA TYR A 326 14.04 7.43 11.57
C TYR A 326 13.84 5.99 11.13
N LYS A 327 13.88 5.07 12.08
CA LYS A 327 13.35 3.73 11.95
C LYS A 327 12.06 3.67 12.76
N PRO A 328 10.89 3.36 12.15
CA PRO A 328 9.61 3.27 12.84
C PRO A 328 9.50 2.09 13.80
#